data_2488bc9373f36b33094e4a65bfb2eb53
#
_entry.id   2488bc9373f36b33094e4a65bfb2eb53
#
_cell.length_a   1.000
_cell.length_b   1.000
_cell.length_c   1.000
_cell.angle_alpha   90.00
_cell.angle_beta   90.00
_cell.angle_gamma   90.00
#
_symmetry.space_group_name_H-M   'P 1'
#
loop_
_entity.id
_entity.type
_entity.pdbx_description
1 polymer ?
#
loop_
_entity_poly.entity_id
_entity_poly.type
_entity_poly.pdbx_seq_one_letter_code
_entity_poly.pdbx_strand_id
1 'polypeptide(L)'
;NSMIAKFRAMNKTVAVICIDPTSPFSGGAILGDRIRMLQHYSDDGVFIRSMASRNALGGLSLASSEVADILDAHGFDIIIFETLGVGQVEIDVMNESDTVAVILVPESGDDIQMMKSGLIEIADMYIINKSDRPGADRLVTTLNNMLETNPSREHDDRSTPVLKTNAMNEDGVD
;
A
#
# COMPACT_ATOMS: atom_id res chain seq x y z
N ASN A 1 -6.16 -7.32 -3.84
CA ASN A 1 -7.01 -8.54 -3.97
C ASN A 1 -6.28 -9.79 -3.45
N SER A 2 -5.10 -10.13 -3.96
CA SER A 2 -4.37 -11.37 -3.59
C SER A 2 -4.07 -11.44 -2.08
N MET A 3 -3.63 -10.36 -1.45
CA MET A 3 -3.43 -10.29 0.00
C MET A 3 -4.72 -10.56 0.78
N ILE A 4 -5.85 -9.98 0.36
CA ILE A 4 -7.15 -10.24 0.99
C ILE A 4 -7.45 -11.74 0.94
N ALA A 5 -7.31 -12.36 -0.24
CA ALA A 5 -7.56 -13.79 -0.40
C ALA A 5 -6.65 -14.65 0.51
N LYS A 6 -5.36 -14.28 0.64
CA LYS A 6 -4.42 -14.99 1.52
C LYS A 6 -4.80 -14.86 2.99
N PHE A 7 -5.10 -13.66 3.48
CA PHE A 7 -5.55 -13.48 4.86
C PHE A 7 -6.88 -14.20 5.15
N ARG A 8 -7.82 -14.20 4.18
CA ARG A 8 -9.06 -14.95 4.31
C ARG A 8 -8.83 -16.46 4.35
N ALA A 9 -7.88 -16.97 3.58
CA ALA A 9 -7.47 -18.40 3.67
C ALA A 9 -6.88 -18.77 5.04
N MET A 10 -6.33 -17.79 5.77
CA MET A 10 -5.86 -17.93 7.16
C MET A 10 -6.99 -17.72 8.19
N ASN A 11 -8.24 -17.63 7.75
CA ASN A 11 -9.42 -17.30 8.58
C ASN A 11 -9.34 -15.93 9.27
N LYS A 12 -8.58 -14.98 8.71
CA LYS A 12 -8.49 -13.60 9.20
C LYS A 12 -9.56 -12.72 8.57
N THR A 13 -10.16 -11.84 9.35
CA THR A 13 -11.05 -10.79 8.86
C THR A 13 -10.23 -9.61 8.34
N VAL A 14 -10.64 -9.03 7.22
CA VAL A 14 -9.87 -8.00 6.53
C VAL A 14 -10.73 -6.77 6.23
N ALA A 15 -10.32 -5.62 6.71
CA ALA A 15 -10.88 -4.34 6.30
C ALA A 15 -9.91 -3.63 5.34
N VAL A 16 -10.45 -3.00 4.29
CA VAL A 16 -9.67 -2.21 3.33
C VAL A 16 -10.25 -0.80 3.24
N ILE A 17 -9.41 0.17 3.52
CA ILE A 17 -9.69 1.60 3.38
C ILE A 17 -8.92 2.10 2.16
N CYS A 18 -9.62 2.31 1.04
CA CYS A 18 -9.03 2.84 -0.18
C CYS A 18 -9.05 4.38 -0.12
N ILE A 19 -7.88 5.00 -0.13
CA ILE A 19 -7.75 6.46 -0.10
C ILE A 19 -7.63 6.97 -1.53
N ASP A 20 -8.74 7.44 -2.07
CA ASP A 20 -8.82 7.95 -3.43
C ASP A 20 -8.57 9.46 -3.50
N PRO A 21 -8.00 9.98 -4.60
CA PRO A 21 -8.01 11.40 -4.86
C PRO A 21 -9.44 11.96 -4.86
N THR A 22 -9.58 13.16 -4.34
CA THR A 22 -10.88 13.83 -4.33
C THR A 22 -11.29 14.20 -5.75
N SER A 23 -12.49 13.79 -6.17
CA SER A 23 -13.06 14.22 -7.44
C SER A 23 -13.31 15.74 -7.42
N PRO A 24 -12.76 16.49 -8.38
CA PRO A 24 -13.02 17.95 -8.45
C PRO A 24 -14.47 18.27 -8.78
N PHE A 25 -15.26 17.30 -9.26
CA PHE A 25 -16.66 17.49 -9.66
C PHE A 25 -17.65 17.13 -8.55
N SER A 26 -17.40 16.07 -7.80
CA SER A 26 -18.34 15.57 -6.80
C SER A 26 -17.88 15.80 -5.35
N GLY A 27 -16.61 16.15 -5.13
CA GLY A 27 -16.01 16.26 -3.81
C GLY A 27 -15.89 14.92 -3.05
N GLY A 28 -16.23 13.81 -3.71
CA GLY A 28 -16.14 12.45 -3.16
C GLY A 28 -14.99 11.65 -3.77
N ALA A 29 -14.79 10.42 -3.29
CA ALA A 29 -13.83 9.49 -3.83
C ALA A 29 -14.18 9.09 -5.28
N ILE A 30 -13.18 8.91 -6.12
CA ILE A 30 -13.38 8.41 -7.48
C ILE A 30 -13.65 6.91 -7.39
N LEU A 31 -14.82 6.47 -7.83
CA LEU A 31 -15.39 5.11 -7.65
C LEU A 31 -14.58 3.93 -8.23
N GLY A 32 -13.35 4.14 -8.72
CA GLY A 32 -12.58 3.12 -9.44
C GLY A 32 -12.18 1.89 -8.63
N ASP A 33 -11.84 2.06 -7.36
CA ASP A 33 -11.18 1.00 -6.58
C ASP A 33 -12.17 -0.03 -6.03
N ARG A 34 -13.37 0.37 -5.67
CA ARG A 34 -14.41 -0.59 -5.27
C ARG A 34 -14.75 -1.60 -6.37
N ILE A 35 -14.74 -1.18 -7.63
CA ILE A 35 -15.05 -2.07 -8.78
C ILE A 35 -13.99 -3.16 -8.93
N ARG A 36 -12.72 -2.86 -8.62
CA ARG A 36 -11.62 -3.83 -8.70
C ARG A 36 -11.66 -4.91 -7.62
N MET A 37 -12.43 -4.67 -6.55
CA MET A 37 -12.51 -5.56 -5.39
C MET A 37 -13.88 -6.26 -5.27
N LEU A 38 -14.73 -6.21 -6.32
CA LEU A 38 -16.09 -6.79 -6.32
C LEU A 38 -16.13 -8.28 -5.97
N GLN A 39 -15.06 -9.02 -6.24
CA GLN A 39 -14.96 -10.44 -5.92
C GLN A 39 -15.07 -10.74 -4.41
N HIS A 40 -14.80 -9.75 -3.55
CA HIS A 40 -14.86 -9.91 -2.09
C HIS A 40 -16.17 -9.40 -1.47
N TYR A 41 -17.09 -8.89 -2.27
CA TYR A 41 -18.33 -8.27 -1.76
C TYR A 41 -19.29 -9.24 -1.05
N SER A 42 -19.21 -10.52 -1.35
CA SER A 42 -20.03 -11.56 -0.73
C SER A 42 -19.37 -12.27 0.45
N ASP A 43 -18.16 -11.84 0.83
CA ASP A 43 -17.44 -12.41 1.97
C ASP A 43 -17.71 -11.57 3.22
N ASP A 44 -18.46 -12.11 4.18
CA ASP A 44 -18.78 -11.44 5.44
C ASP A 44 -17.56 -11.10 6.30
N GLY A 45 -16.41 -11.72 6.03
CA GLY A 45 -15.14 -11.41 6.69
C GLY A 45 -14.33 -10.32 6.00
N VAL A 46 -14.88 -9.66 4.97
CA VAL A 46 -14.20 -8.58 4.24
C VAL A 46 -15.04 -7.30 4.23
N PHE A 47 -14.44 -6.20 4.66
CA PHE A 47 -15.03 -4.88 4.59
C PHE A 47 -14.20 -3.99 3.66
N ILE A 48 -14.82 -3.28 2.72
CA ILE A 48 -14.12 -2.39 1.78
C ILE A 48 -14.82 -1.05 1.71
N ARG A 49 -14.05 0.03 1.92
CA ARG A 49 -14.55 1.40 1.84
C ARG A 49 -13.58 2.32 1.12
N SER A 50 -14.07 3.03 0.10
CA SER A 50 -13.34 4.15 -0.51
C SER A 50 -13.62 5.43 0.24
N MET A 51 -12.56 6.20 0.50
CA MET A 51 -12.60 7.50 1.15
C MET A 51 -11.84 8.53 0.32
N ALA A 52 -12.36 9.74 0.23
CA ALA A 52 -11.67 10.82 -0.48
C ALA A 52 -10.59 11.44 0.42
N SER A 53 -9.42 11.74 -0.15
CA SER A 53 -8.31 12.41 0.56
C SER A 53 -8.63 13.85 1.01
N ARG A 54 -9.67 14.48 0.42
CA ARG A 54 -10.24 15.80 0.76
C ARG A 54 -9.23 16.92 0.93
N ASN A 55 -8.20 17.00 0.08
CA ASN A 55 -7.21 18.09 0.11
C ASN A 55 -6.70 18.43 1.53
N ALA A 56 -6.71 17.46 2.44
CA ALA A 56 -6.11 17.65 3.75
C ALA A 56 -4.64 18.01 3.52
N LEU A 57 -4.21 19.17 3.98
CA LEU A 57 -2.80 19.50 4.12
C LEU A 57 -2.23 18.46 5.10
N GLY A 58 -1.73 17.34 4.56
CA GLY A 58 -1.24 16.25 5.37
C GLY A 58 -1.87 14.87 5.06
N GLY A 59 -2.51 14.67 3.91
CA GLY A 59 -2.75 13.40 3.24
C GLY A 59 -3.88 12.50 3.72
N LEU A 60 -3.83 11.87 4.86
CA LEU A 60 -4.94 11.13 5.45
C LEU A 60 -5.95 12.11 6.03
N SER A 61 -7.21 11.98 5.64
CA SER A 61 -8.25 12.74 6.35
C SER A 61 -8.38 12.16 7.76
N LEU A 62 -8.58 13.01 8.76
CA LEU A 62 -8.89 12.58 10.13
C LEU A 62 -9.96 11.47 10.16
N ALA A 63 -10.95 11.57 9.27
CA ALA A 63 -11.99 10.57 9.12
C ALA A 63 -11.47 9.17 8.70
N SER A 64 -10.32 9.07 8.02
CA SER A 64 -9.76 7.76 7.64
C SER A 64 -9.14 7.05 8.83
N SER A 65 -8.44 7.78 9.70
CA SER A 65 -7.91 7.27 10.97
C SER A 65 -9.05 6.85 11.91
N GLU A 66 -10.06 7.71 12.07
CA GLU A 66 -11.24 7.38 12.89
C GLU A 66 -11.99 6.14 12.39
N VAL A 67 -12.05 5.92 11.07
CA VAL A 67 -12.65 4.69 10.50
C VAL A 67 -11.78 3.48 10.82
N ALA A 68 -10.46 3.59 10.76
CA ALA A 68 -9.57 2.49 11.14
C ALA A 68 -9.74 2.12 12.63
N ASP A 69 -9.81 3.10 13.52
CA ASP A 69 -10.06 2.88 14.95
C ASP A 69 -11.39 2.14 15.20
N ILE A 70 -12.44 2.51 14.45
CA ILE A 70 -13.75 1.84 14.54
C ILE A 70 -13.65 0.39 14.05
N LEU A 71 -12.91 0.13 12.97
CA LEU A 71 -12.72 -1.21 12.42
C LEU A 71 -11.88 -2.09 13.36
N ASP A 72 -10.86 -1.53 13.97
CA ASP A 72 -10.06 -2.21 15.00
C ASP A 72 -10.93 -2.56 16.22
N ALA A 73 -11.68 -1.59 16.75
CA ALA A 73 -12.61 -1.80 17.85
C ALA A 73 -13.73 -2.81 17.52
N HIS A 74 -14.10 -2.94 16.25
CA HIS A 74 -15.05 -3.95 15.77
C HIS A 74 -14.45 -5.35 15.75
N GLY A 75 -13.13 -5.48 15.75
CA GLY A 75 -12.39 -6.72 15.81
C GLY A 75 -11.94 -7.27 14.46
N PHE A 76 -11.70 -6.42 13.47
CA PHE A 76 -11.00 -6.84 12.27
C PHE A 76 -9.55 -7.23 12.60
N ASP A 77 -9.11 -8.40 12.12
CA ASP A 77 -7.74 -8.87 12.35
C ASP A 77 -6.70 -8.06 11.58
N ILE A 78 -7.05 -7.60 10.38
CA ILE A 78 -6.18 -6.87 9.46
C ILE A 78 -6.92 -5.66 8.91
N ILE A 79 -6.29 -4.49 8.99
CA ILE A 79 -6.77 -3.25 8.38
C ILE A 79 -5.74 -2.79 7.35
N ILE A 80 -6.15 -2.64 6.11
CA ILE A 80 -5.28 -2.24 4.99
C ILE A 80 -5.68 -0.86 4.52
N PHE A 81 -4.75 0.10 4.60
CA PHE A 81 -4.86 1.34 3.84
C PHE A 81 -4.30 1.13 2.44
N GLU A 82 -5.09 1.37 1.42
CA GLU A 82 -4.63 1.40 0.02
C GLU A 82 -4.58 2.84 -0.46
N THR A 83 -3.42 3.27 -0.93
CA THR A 83 -3.22 4.61 -1.51
C THR A 83 -2.89 4.48 -3.00
N LEU A 84 -3.32 5.46 -3.79
CA LEU A 84 -3.04 5.54 -5.22
C LEU A 84 -2.07 6.69 -5.49
N GLY A 85 -0.87 6.34 -5.91
CA GLY A 85 0.12 7.32 -6.31
C GLY A 85 1.20 7.58 -5.27
N VAL A 86 2.00 8.60 -5.52
CA VAL A 86 3.13 9.01 -4.70
C VAL A 86 2.98 10.49 -4.36
N GLY A 87 2.85 10.82 -3.09
CA GLY A 87 2.70 12.19 -2.61
C GLY A 87 2.66 12.28 -1.09
N GLN A 88 2.07 13.37 -0.59
CA GLN A 88 2.02 13.64 0.84
C GLN A 88 1.12 12.67 1.61
N VAL A 89 0.13 12.07 0.92
CA VAL A 89 -0.82 11.10 1.51
C VAL A 89 -0.08 9.84 1.99
N GLU A 90 0.93 9.42 1.27
CA GLU A 90 1.69 8.21 1.55
C GLU A 90 2.53 8.36 2.83
N ILE A 91 3.01 9.58 3.12
CA ILE A 91 3.75 9.86 4.36
C ILE A 91 2.84 9.77 5.59
N ASP A 92 1.58 10.22 5.46
CA ASP A 92 0.64 10.20 6.59
C ASP A 92 0.13 8.78 6.89
N VAL A 93 0.04 7.90 5.88
CA VAL A 93 -0.27 6.46 6.08
C VAL A 93 0.73 5.80 7.03
N MET A 94 2.00 6.19 6.96
CA MET A 94 3.05 5.69 7.85
C MET A 94 2.74 5.91 9.33
N ASN A 95 2.16 7.07 9.68
CA ASN A 95 1.85 7.39 11.07
C ASN A 95 0.65 6.61 11.63
N GLU A 96 -0.17 6.07 10.74
CA GLU A 96 -1.40 5.34 11.06
C GLU A 96 -1.26 3.82 10.87
N SER A 97 -0.09 3.34 10.46
CA SER A 97 0.11 1.94 10.09
C SER A 97 1.25 1.31 10.88
N ASP A 98 1.07 0.08 11.34
CA ASP A 98 2.13 -0.72 11.99
C ASP A 98 3.19 -1.18 10.98
N THR A 99 2.81 -1.30 9.71
CA THR A 99 3.69 -1.78 8.63
C THR A 99 3.37 -1.08 7.32
N VAL A 100 4.40 -0.52 6.70
CA VAL A 100 4.31 0.17 5.42
C VAL A 100 4.97 -0.65 4.32
N ALA A 101 4.16 -1.09 3.34
CA ALA A 101 4.64 -1.78 2.15
C ALA A 101 4.58 -0.86 0.92
N VAL A 102 5.71 -0.58 0.30
CA VAL A 102 5.79 0.18 -0.94
C VAL A 102 5.79 -0.78 -2.13
N ILE A 103 4.78 -0.64 -3.02
CA ILE A 103 4.63 -1.50 -4.19
C ILE A 103 5.14 -0.77 -5.42
N LEU A 104 6.11 -1.36 -6.11
CA LEU A 104 6.72 -0.87 -7.34
C LEU A 104 6.44 -1.82 -8.51
N VAL A 105 6.48 -1.30 -9.73
CA VAL A 105 6.35 -2.11 -10.97
C VAL A 105 7.46 -1.73 -11.95
N PRO A 106 8.06 -2.69 -12.70
CA PRO A 106 9.22 -2.44 -13.54
C PRO A 106 9.03 -1.45 -14.70
N GLU A 107 7.77 -1.17 -15.05
CA GLU A 107 7.43 -0.36 -16.25
C GLU A 107 7.19 1.12 -15.94
N SER A 108 7.04 1.50 -14.68
CA SER A 108 6.86 2.91 -14.32
C SER A 108 8.21 3.61 -14.32
N GLY A 109 8.45 4.50 -15.28
CA GLY A 109 9.63 5.37 -15.30
C GLY A 109 9.70 6.34 -14.10
N ASP A 110 8.67 6.35 -13.27
CA ASP A 110 8.54 7.11 -12.04
C ASP A 110 9.30 6.50 -10.85
N ASP A 111 9.84 5.28 -10.99
CA ASP A 111 10.55 4.56 -9.92
C ASP A 111 11.68 5.41 -9.32
N ILE A 112 12.41 6.15 -10.17
CA ILE A 112 13.50 7.04 -9.73
C ILE A 112 12.96 8.31 -9.04
N GLN A 113 11.77 8.78 -9.40
CA GLN A 113 11.16 9.94 -8.74
C GLN A 113 10.57 9.55 -7.36
N MET A 114 9.98 8.37 -7.25
CA MET A 114 9.53 7.82 -5.98
C MET A 114 10.68 7.67 -4.97
N MET A 115 11.85 7.25 -5.44
CA MET A 115 13.07 7.16 -4.63
C MET A 115 13.55 8.54 -4.13
N LYS A 116 13.24 9.62 -4.84
CA LYS A 116 13.57 11.00 -4.42
C LYS A 116 12.56 11.59 -3.43
N SER A 117 11.39 11.01 -3.26
CA SER A 117 10.28 11.58 -2.50
C SER A 117 10.29 11.24 -1.00
N GLY A 118 11.36 10.65 -0.47
CA GLY A 118 11.44 10.24 0.94
C GLY A 118 10.77 8.89 1.24
N LEU A 119 10.15 8.24 0.27
CA LEU A 119 9.52 6.92 0.47
C LEU A 119 10.53 5.83 0.83
N ILE A 120 11.82 6.02 0.49
CA ILE A 120 12.89 5.09 0.88
C ILE A 120 13.06 5.04 2.41
N GLU A 121 12.71 6.10 3.11
CA GLU A 121 12.93 6.20 4.55
C GLU A 121 11.77 5.62 5.36
N ILE A 122 10.58 5.53 4.76
CA ILE A 122 9.34 5.18 5.47
C ILE A 122 8.91 3.72 5.29
N ALA A 123 9.40 3.01 4.27
CA ALA A 123 8.96 1.65 3.99
C ALA A 123 9.60 0.62 4.92
N ASP A 124 8.78 -0.26 5.49
CA ASP A 124 9.23 -1.46 6.19
C ASP A 124 9.58 -2.58 5.22
N MET A 125 8.94 -2.59 4.04
CA MET A 125 9.25 -3.52 2.96
C MET A 125 8.94 -2.94 1.58
N TYR A 126 9.62 -3.49 0.56
CA TYR A 126 9.34 -3.19 -0.85
C TYR A 126 8.84 -4.43 -1.57
N ILE A 127 7.82 -4.24 -2.41
CA ILE A 127 7.24 -5.30 -3.22
C ILE A 127 7.36 -4.91 -4.69
N ILE A 128 8.18 -5.65 -5.45
CA ILE A 128 8.29 -5.49 -6.91
C ILE A 128 7.24 -6.40 -7.54
N ASN A 129 6.07 -5.82 -7.83
CA ASN A 129 4.99 -6.54 -8.47
C ASN A 129 5.18 -6.60 -9.99
N LYS A 130 4.47 -7.52 -10.66
CA LYS A 130 4.69 -7.89 -12.08
C LYS A 130 6.13 -8.31 -12.34
N SER A 131 6.67 -9.13 -11.47
CA SER A 131 8.08 -9.57 -11.52
C SER A 131 8.42 -10.44 -12.73
N ASP A 132 7.42 -10.88 -13.50
CA ASP A 132 7.54 -11.52 -14.80
C ASP A 132 7.93 -10.54 -15.92
N ARG A 133 7.82 -9.23 -15.69
CA ARG A 133 8.13 -8.21 -16.69
C ARG A 133 9.62 -7.91 -16.78
N PRO A 134 10.12 -7.56 -18.00
CA PRO A 134 11.50 -7.12 -18.17
C PRO A 134 11.84 -5.93 -17.25
N GLY A 135 13.01 -5.98 -16.61
CA GLY A 135 13.49 -4.91 -15.73
C GLY A 135 13.23 -5.17 -14.23
N ALA A 136 12.44 -6.17 -13.85
CA ALA A 136 12.18 -6.47 -12.44
C ALA A 136 13.48 -6.72 -11.64
N ASP A 137 14.38 -7.56 -12.15
CA ASP A 137 15.66 -7.85 -11.48
C ASP A 137 16.57 -6.64 -11.38
N ARG A 138 16.54 -5.77 -12.41
CA ARG A 138 17.30 -4.52 -12.38
C ARG A 138 16.74 -3.58 -11.31
N LEU A 139 15.43 -3.49 -11.18
CA LEU A 139 14.77 -2.66 -10.15
C LEU A 139 15.13 -3.15 -8.74
N VAL A 140 15.07 -4.47 -8.50
CA VAL A 140 15.50 -5.08 -7.23
C VAL A 140 16.95 -4.72 -6.90
N THR A 141 17.88 -4.89 -7.87
CA THR A 141 19.31 -4.58 -7.66
C THR A 141 19.51 -3.09 -7.37
N THR A 142 18.83 -2.22 -8.11
CA THR A 142 18.92 -0.76 -7.91
C THR A 142 18.42 -0.38 -6.52
N LEU A 143 17.29 -0.94 -6.09
CA LEU A 143 16.69 -0.65 -4.79
C LEU A 143 17.57 -1.16 -3.63
N ASN A 144 18.11 -2.38 -3.72
CA ASN A 144 19.01 -2.91 -2.71
C ASN A 144 20.26 -2.03 -2.56
N ASN A 145 20.89 -1.62 -3.66
CA ASN A 145 22.04 -0.71 -3.61
C ASN A 145 21.71 0.64 -2.96
N MET A 146 20.50 1.17 -3.19
CA MET A 146 20.06 2.42 -2.57
C MET A 146 19.81 2.26 -1.07
N LEU A 147 19.23 1.14 -0.65
CA LEU A 147 18.99 0.84 0.76
C LEU A 147 20.31 0.66 1.53
N GLU A 148 21.31 0.01 0.93
CA GLU A 148 22.64 -0.16 1.50
C GLU A 148 23.42 1.17 1.64
N THR A 149 23.18 2.11 0.73
CA THR A 149 23.88 3.41 0.71
C THR A 149 23.15 4.53 1.42
N ASN A 150 21.98 4.26 2.02
CA ASN A 150 21.18 5.29 2.69
C ASN A 150 21.73 5.60 4.11
N PRO A 151 22.31 6.81 4.37
CA PRO A 151 22.88 7.15 5.65
C PRO A 151 21.88 7.19 6.82
N SER A 152 20.59 7.43 6.50
CA SER A 152 19.52 7.48 7.50
C SER A 152 19.28 6.11 8.17
N ARG A 153 19.84 5.03 7.61
CA ARG A 153 19.70 3.64 8.07
C ARG A 153 20.94 3.07 8.75
N GLU A 154 22.04 3.84 8.86
CA GLU A 154 23.28 3.37 9.52
C GLU A 154 23.09 2.90 10.97
N HIS A 155 21.95 3.21 11.59
CA HIS A 155 21.63 2.86 12.98
C HIS A 155 20.47 1.88 13.13
N ASP A 156 19.87 1.40 12.03
CA ASP A 156 18.78 0.42 12.09
C ASP A 156 19.31 -0.95 11.63
N ASP A 157 19.47 -1.87 12.57
CA ASP A 157 19.91 -3.27 12.32
C ASP A 157 18.90 -4.08 11.48
N ARG A 158 17.74 -3.51 11.11
CA ARG A 158 16.71 -4.17 10.32
C ARG A 158 16.96 -3.98 8.83
N SER A 159 17.26 -5.06 8.13
CA SER A 159 17.26 -5.06 6.67
C SER A 159 15.83 -4.93 6.15
N THR A 160 15.54 -3.87 5.37
CA THR A 160 14.25 -3.75 4.69
C THR A 160 14.18 -4.75 3.54
N PRO A 161 13.25 -5.73 3.57
CA PRO A 161 13.16 -6.74 2.53
C PRO A 161 12.66 -6.15 1.21
N VAL A 162 13.23 -6.63 0.11
CA VAL A 162 12.79 -6.36 -1.26
C VAL A 162 12.27 -7.66 -1.85
N LEU A 163 10.95 -7.76 -1.99
CA LEU A 163 10.25 -8.97 -2.41
C LEU A 163 9.80 -8.85 -3.87
N LYS A 164 9.85 -9.95 -4.61
CA LYS A 164 9.31 -10.04 -5.97
C LYS A 164 7.98 -10.75 -5.93
N THR A 165 6.97 -10.18 -6.58
CA THR A 165 5.64 -10.79 -6.66
C THR A 165 5.08 -10.73 -8.09
N ASN A 166 4.20 -11.68 -8.40
CA ASN A 166 3.28 -11.58 -9.51
C ASN A 166 1.86 -11.83 -8.98
N ALA A 167 1.15 -10.76 -8.65
CA ALA A 167 -0.18 -10.83 -8.04
C ALA A 167 -1.25 -11.47 -8.96
N MET A 168 -1.00 -11.57 -10.27
CA MET A 168 -1.91 -12.25 -11.21
C MET A 168 -1.87 -13.78 -11.06
N ASN A 169 -0.68 -14.32 -10.76
CA ASN A 169 -0.44 -15.75 -10.61
C ASN A 169 -0.26 -16.16 -9.15
N GLU A 170 -0.40 -15.20 -8.22
CA GLU A 170 -0.16 -15.36 -6.78
C GLU A 170 1.29 -15.74 -6.40
N ASP A 171 2.25 -15.63 -7.33
CA ASP A 171 3.65 -15.91 -7.06
C ASP A 171 4.24 -14.87 -6.07
N GLY A 172 4.87 -15.35 -5.00
CA GLY A 172 5.51 -14.51 -4.00
C GLY A 172 4.55 -13.67 -3.13
N VAL A 173 3.27 -14.07 -3.06
CA VAL A 173 2.26 -13.41 -2.20
C VAL A 173 2.08 -14.15 -0.85
N ASP A 174 2.85 -15.19 -0.62
CA ASP A 174 2.81 -16.01 0.62
C ASP A 174 3.51 -15.34 1.80
#